data_cffa2f6850e7954a8cf6eb16dc37c1ce
#
_entry.id   cffa2f6850e7954a8cf6eb16dc37c1ce
#
_cell.length_a   1.000
_cell.length_b   1.000
_cell.length_c   1.000
_cell.angle_alpha   90.00
_cell.angle_beta   90.00
_cell.angle_gamma   90.00
#
_symmetry.space_group_name_H-M   'P 1'
#
loop_
_entity.id
_entity.type
_entity.pdbx_description
1 polymer ?
#
loop_
_entity_poly.entity_id
_entity_poly.type
_entity_poly.pdbx_seq_one_letter_code
_entity_poly.pdbx_strand_id
1 'polypeptide(L)'
;MSNVIRMPEKSLGEIRKEYIFRNRSVQITAEDGERELYPCIVLYEAVTDIPIHYTRLERYLCHLAKNQLLDGKTLEARAYAVCHFLNYILWETDIRSLHECTMDTIRNFLKSSRRKRDEEEYNKDTWLRYRDYLTDFLVLYHKYNQDTLPFRYTGDELRNAIVLRDEQSHRNIAMVYPASLHLKAPRTTHKKNRILVDGYLDLLLYESKKYEPDITLGIALGAYAGLREGEVVNISFGAIRTIRRGFGIISGLEIDLTDDAPFFKGWTGRIDPGSIKKYRRQRVYPDFIHAVSDLFDEHTASMAARNYPTGKDDPVFVNRQGSPMTVKTYTERVKALFYKRFLPALHSTCEQQGTFAEHAAFIDAYEAEYPGAHMFRHWFTMYLLTKAGLTSGEIMRWRGDSSQESMNDYIHENADMIRLFRETSYTFQEQILVAIGKEVP
;
A
#
# COMPACT_ATOMS: atom_id res chain seq x y z
N MET A 1 -21.91 -54.69 20.16
CA MET A 1 -20.46 -54.53 19.90
C MET A 1 -20.25 -53.10 19.41
N SER A 2 -19.73 -52.24 20.26
CA SER A 2 -19.48 -50.85 19.93
C SER A 2 -18.17 -50.78 19.14
N ASN A 3 -18.25 -50.38 17.89
CA ASN A 3 -17.06 -50.05 17.08
C ASN A 3 -16.42 -48.78 17.64
N VAL A 4 -15.50 -48.95 18.57
CA VAL A 4 -14.59 -47.86 18.98
C VAL A 4 -13.58 -47.74 17.86
N ILE A 5 -13.76 -46.70 17.03
CA ILE A 5 -12.75 -46.27 16.08
C ILE A 5 -11.57 -45.73 16.92
N ARG A 6 -10.53 -46.54 17.10
CA ARG A 6 -9.27 -46.05 17.65
C ARG A 6 -8.65 -45.07 16.62
N MET A 7 -8.72 -43.79 16.94
CA MET A 7 -7.88 -42.82 16.22
C MET A 7 -6.41 -43.15 16.46
N PRO A 8 -5.53 -43.03 15.45
CA PRO A 8 -4.10 -43.22 15.68
C PRO A 8 -3.63 -42.21 16.73
N GLU A 9 -2.83 -42.66 17.66
CA GLU A 9 -2.21 -41.85 18.72
C GLU A 9 -1.19 -40.90 18.03
N LYS A 10 -1.69 -39.77 17.52
CA LYS A 10 -0.83 -38.66 17.12
C LYS A 10 -0.34 -37.93 18.37
N SER A 11 0.92 -37.53 18.39
CA SER A 11 1.42 -36.65 19.44
C SER A 11 0.62 -35.35 19.47
N LEU A 12 0.48 -34.73 20.64
CA LEU A 12 -0.21 -33.42 20.78
C LEU A 12 0.35 -32.37 19.83
N GLY A 13 1.66 -32.41 19.55
CA GLY A 13 2.31 -31.51 18.60
C GLY A 13 1.92 -31.76 17.14
N GLU A 14 1.69 -33.02 16.75
CA GLU A 14 1.21 -33.36 15.40
C GLU A 14 -0.26 -32.96 15.23
N ILE A 15 -1.12 -33.20 16.24
CA ILE A 15 -2.50 -32.76 16.21
C ILE A 15 -2.62 -31.24 16.11
N ARG A 16 -1.77 -30.48 16.81
CA ARG A 16 -1.78 -29.02 16.76
C ARG A 16 -1.45 -28.45 15.38
N LYS A 17 -0.60 -29.11 14.59
CA LYS A 17 -0.25 -28.71 13.22
C LYS A 17 -1.40 -28.93 12.21
N GLU A 18 -2.41 -29.66 12.58
CA GLU A 18 -3.63 -29.82 11.78
C GLU A 18 -4.56 -28.59 11.84
N TYR A 19 -4.28 -27.64 12.71
CA TYR A 19 -5.06 -26.43 12.90
C TYR A 19 -4.25 -25.16 12.63
N ILE A 20 -4.95 -24.11 12.22
CA ILE A 20 -4.35 -22.81 11.92
C ILE A 20 -5.32 -21.67 12.25
N PHE A 21 -4.81 -20.63 12.89
CA PHE A 21 -5.55 -19.39 13.04
C PHE A 21 -5.42 -18.52 11.79
N ARG A 22 -6.55 -18.04 11.27
CA ARG A 22 -6.59 -17.11 10.14
C ARG A 22 -7.52 -15.94 10.44
N ASN A 23 -7.21 -14.81 9.81
CA ASN A 23 -8.13 -13.69 9.71
C ASN A 23 -9.16 -13.99 8.61
N ARG A 24 -10.43 -13.83 8.93
CA ARG A 24 -11.55 -13.88 7.98
C ARG A 24 -12.35 -12.60 8.12
N SER A 25 -12.34 -11.76 7.09
CA SER A 25 -13.20 -10.58 7.06
C SER A 25 -14.65 -11.02 6.82
N VAL A 26 -15.54 -10.56 7.68
CA VAL A 26 -16.98 -10.70 7.53
C VAL A 26 -17.60 -9.33 7.29
N GLN A 27 -18.62 -9.29 6.46
CA GLN A 27 -19.37 -8.07 6.24
C GLN A 27 -20.38 -7.87 7.34
N ILE A 28 -20.31 -6.76 8.03
CA ILE A 28 -21.34 -6.31 8.97
C ILE A 28 -22.08 -5.12 8.36
N THR A 29 -23.36 -5.00 8.68
CA THR A 29 -24.15 -3.82 8.33
C THR A 29 -24.26 -2.96 9.59
N ALA A 30 -23.73 -1.74 9.55
CA ALA A 30 -23.83 -0.78 10.64
C ALA A 30 -25.28 -0.26 10.79
N GLU A 31 -25.58 0.40 11.90
CA GLU A 31 -26.94 0.92 12.19
C GLU A 31 -27.43 1.94 11.15
N ASP A 32 -26.53 2.64 10.49
CA ASP A 32 -26.79 3.58 9.39
C ASP A 32 -26.99 2.91 8.01
N GLY A 33 -26.90 1.55 7.97
CA GLY A 33 -27.05 0.75 6.77
C GLY A 33 -25.76 0.62 5.94
N GLU A 34 -24.65 1.25 6.35
CA GLU A 34 -23.37 1.07 5.70
C GLU A 34 -22.81 -0.33 5.97
N ARG A 35 -22.11 -0.87 4.97
CA ARG A 35 -21.52 -2.20 5.05
C ARG A 35 -20.02 -2.09 5.26
N GLU A 36 -19.56 -2.58 6.39
CA GLU A 36 -18.16 -2.58 6.76
C GLU A 36 -17.58 -3.99 6.79
N LEU A 37 -16.30 -4.12 6.41
CA LEU A 37 -15.55 -5.36 6.58
C LEU A 37 -14.97 -5.41 7.99
N TYR A 38 -15.35 -6.43 8.73
CA TYR A 38 -14.88 -6.65 10.09
C TYR A 38 -14.02 -7.91 10.14
N PRO A 39 -12.77 -7.85 10.62
CA PRO A 39 -11.90 -9.01 10.72
C PRO A 39 -12.31 -9.89 11.88
N CYS A 40 -12.40 -11.20 11.64
CA CYS A 40 -12.62 -12.21 12.65
C CYS A 40 -11.41 -13.14 12.73
N ILE A 41 -10.93 -13.43 13.94
CA ILE A 41 -9.88 -14.41 14.18
C ILE A 41 -10.52 -15.78 14.38
N VAL A 42 -10.27 -16.68 13.43
CA VAL A 42 -10.94 -17.98 13.35
C VAL A 42 -9.90 -19.09 13.32
N LEU A 43 -10.15 -20.16 14.08
CA LEU A 43 -9.38 -21.40 14.01
C LEU A 43 -9.96 -22.29 12.90
N TYR A 44 -9.09 -22.74 12.00
CA TYR A 44 -9.41 -23.62 10.89
C TYR A 44 -8.72 -24.97 11.02
N GLU A 45 -9.31 -25.98 10.44
CA GLU A 45 -8.56 -27.18 10.07
C GLU A 45 -7.70 -26.86 8.86
N ALA A 46 -6.37 -27.11 8.95
CA ALA A 46 -5.40 -26.61 8.00
C ALA A 46 -5.51 -27.23 6.60
N VAL A 47 -5.97 -28.48 6.52
CA VAL A 47 -6.06 -29.24 5.26
C VAL A 47 -7.37 -28.96 4.54
N THR A 48 -8.50 -28.96 5.24
CA THR A 48 -9.83 -28.83 4.64
C THR A 48 -10.31 -27.39 4.51
N ASP A 49 -9.62 -26.46 5.18
CA ASP A 49 -10.02 -25.05 5.29
C ASP A 49 -11.40 -24.83 5.93
N ILE A 50 -11.82 -25.78 6.77
CA ILE A 50 -13.10 -25.71 7.48
C ILE A 50 -12.92 -24.87 8.75
N PRO A 51 -13.77 -23.85 9.00
CA PRO A 51 -13.73 -23.06 10.22
C PRO A 51 -14.25 -23.91 11.40
N ILE A 52 -13.42 -24.03 12.43
CA ILE A 52 -13.73 -24.83 13.65
C ILE A 52 -14.26 -23.91 14.75
N HIS A 53 -13.62 -22.76 14.97
CA HIS A 53 -13.98 -21.90 16.09
C HIS A 53 -13.71 -20.42 15.80
N TYR A 54 -14.70 -19.56 16.08
CA TYR A 54 -14.59 -18.10 16.08
C TYR A 54 -14.16 -17.65 17.48
N THR A 55 -12.95 -17.11 17.58
CA THR A 55 -12.31 -16.83 18.89
C THR A 55 -12.88 -15.61 19.59
N ARG A 56 -13.47 -14.66 18.84
CA ARG A 56 -13.88 -13.33 19.31
C ARG A 56 -12.73 -12.48 19.87
N LEU A 57 -11.47 -12.84 19.53
CA LEU A 57 -10.29 -12.08 19.97
C LEU A 57 -10.15 -10.76 19.25
N GLU A 58 -10.79 -10.60 18.09
CA GLU A 58 -10.82 -9.34 17.32
C GLU A 58 -11.34 -8.15 18.12
N ARG A 59 -12.17 -8.37 19.15
CA ARG A 59 -12.64 -7.30 20.05
C ARG A 59 -11.52 -6.55 20.78
N TYR A 60 -10.35 -7.18 20.92
CA TYR A 60 -9.17 -6.58 21.55
C TYR A 60 -8.23 -5.92 20.53
N LEU A 61 -8.63 -5.76 19.26
CA LEU A 61 -7.82 -5.11 18.23
C LEU A 61 -8.02 -3.58 18.19
N CYS A 62 -8.99 -3.07 18.95
CA CYS A 62 -9.26 -1.64 19.01
C CYS A 62 -8.12 -0.88 19.67
N HIS A 63 -7.95 0.38 19.24
CA HIS A 63 -6.93 1.25 19.79
C HIS A 63 -7.26 1.63 21.24
N LEU A 64 -6.24 1.55 22.13
CA LEU A 64 -6.40 1.84 23.57
C LEU A 64 -6.85 3.28 23.87
N ALA A 65 -6.50 4.24 23.03
CA ALA A 65 -6.52 5.63 23.45
C ALA A 65 -7.88 6.33 23.32
N LYS A 66 -8.83 5.88 22.52
CA LYS A 66 -10.02 6.71 22.24
C LYS A 66 -11.31 5.96 21.90
N ASN A 67 -11.43 4.67 22.08
CA ASN A 67 -12.61 3.89 21.62
C ASN A 67 -12.94 4.13 20.11
N GLN A 68 -11.98 4.60 19.33
CA GLN A 68 -12.15 4.75 17.90
C GLN A 68 -11.92 3.41 17.23
N LEU A 69 -12.89 2.95 16.49
CA LEU A 69 -12.71 1.87 15.53
C LEU A 69 -11.64 2.30 14.51
N LEU A 70 -10.68 1.44 14.31
CA LEU A 70 -9.68 1.62 13.26
C LEU A 70 -10.33 1.31 11.92
N ASP A 71 -9.81 1.89 10.85
CA ASP A 71 -10.26 1.51 9.51
C ASP A 71 -10.08 0.00 9.27
N GLY A 72 -10.92 -0.58 8.42
CA GLY A 72 -10.97 -2.02 8.19
C GLY A 72 -9.61 -2.64 7.80
N LYS A 73 -8.79 -1.93 7.00
CA LYS A 73 -7.46 -2.41 6.59
C LYS A 73 -6.47 -2.44 7.75
N THR A 74 -6.52 -1.46 8.62
CA THR A 74 -5.68 -1.43 9.83
C THR A 74 -6.11 -2.54 10.79
N LEU A 75 -7.41 -2.77 10.95
CA LEU A 75 -7.92 -3.88 11.76
C LEU A 75 -7.52 -5.24 11.19
N GLU A 76 -7.58 -5.44 9.88
CA GLU A 76 -7.10 -6.65 9.21
C GLU A 76 -5.60 -6.89 9.46
N ALA A 77 -4.78 -5.86 9.33
CA ALA A 77 -3.34 -5.97 9.59
C ALA A 77 -3.03 -6.34 11.06
N ARG A 78 -3.79 -5.78 12.01
CA ARG A 78 -3.71 -6.14 13.43
C ARG A 78 -4.15 -7.59 13.67
N ALA A 79 -5.28 -8.01 13.08
CA ALA A 79 -5.75 -9.39 13.18
C ALA A 79 -4.72 -10.37 12.60
N TYR A 80 -4.05 -10.01 11.52
CA TYR A 80 -2.98 -10.82 10.92
C TYR A 80 -1.80 -11.01 11.88
N ALA A 81 -1.35 -9.94 12.54
CA ALA A 81 -0.28 -10.01 13.53
C ALA A 81 -0.64 -10.93 14.71
N VAL A 82 -1.89 -10.84 15.18
CA VAL A 82 -2.40 -11.72 16.26
C VAL A 82 -2.50 -13.16 15.80
N CYS A 83 -3.03 -13.44 14.61
CA CYS A 83 -3.06 -14.80 14.06
C CYS A 83 -1.66 -15.41 13.96
N HIS A 84 -0.65 -14.62 13.58
CA HIS A 84 0.74 -15.08 13.54
C HIS A 84 1.26 -15.49 14.91
N PHE A 85 0.94 -14.72 15.94
CA PHE A 85 1.30 -15.05 17.33
C PHE A 85 0.55 -16.29 17.86
N LEU A 86 -0.75 -16.39 17.58
CA LEU A 86 -1.55 -17.55 17.96
C LEU A 86 -1.05 -18.84 17.29
N ASN A 87 -0.66 -18.77 16.01
CA ASN A 87 -0.07 -19.92 15.31
C ASN A 87 1.29 -20.31 15.89
N TYR A 88 2.12 -19.34 16.28
CA TYR A 88 3.35 -19.63 16.99
C TYR A 88 3.09 -20.36 18.33
N ILE A 89 2.14 -19.88 19.12
CA ILE A 89 1.74 -20.57 20.38
C ILE A 89 1.26 -21.98 20.07
N LEU A 90 0.41 -22.13 19.06
CA LEU A 90 -0.19 -23.41 18.71
C LEU A 90 0.84 -24.44 18.25
N TRP A 91 1.85 -24.03 17.47
CA TRP A 91 2.78 -24.95 16.81
C TRP A 91 4.12 -25.12 17.52
N GLU A 92 4.58 -24.08 18.20
CA GLU A 92 5.96 -24.02 18.71
C GLU A 92 6.03 -24.04 20.24
N THR A 93 4.87 -24.07 20.94
CA THR A 93 4.85 -24.05 22.42
C THR A 93 3.82 -25.03 22.96
N ASP A 94 3.91 -25.36 24.27
CA ASP A 94 2.92 -26.16 24.99
C ASP A 94 1.82 -25.30 25.63
N ILE A 95 1.84 -24.00 25.42
CA ILE A 95 0.87 -23.05 25.96
C ILE A 95 -0.53 -23.35 25.38
N ARG A 96 -1.53 -23.37 26.25
CA ARG A 96 -2.92 -23.65 25.85
C ARG A 96 -3.82 -22.45 25.85
N SER A 97 -3.42 -21.38 26.52
CA SER A 97 -4.18 -20.14 26.64
C SER A 97 -3.28 -18.90 26.70
N LEU A 98 -3.78 -17.79 26.20
CA LEU A 98 -3.03 -16.51 26.18
C LEU A 98 -2.61 -16.03 27.57
N HIS A 99 -3.37 -16.33 28.64
CA HIS A 99 -2.98 -15.95 30.00
C HIS A 99 -1.80 -16.76 30.54
N GLU A 100 -1.49 -17.90 29.96
CA GLU A 100 -0.30 -18.70 30.30
C GLU A 100 0.97 -18.19 29.63
N CYS A 101 0.88 -17.29 28.65
CA CYS A 101 2.03 -16.67 28.04
C CYS A 101 2.86 -15.93 29.08
N THR A 102 4.18 -15.94 28.89
CA THR A 102 5.12 -15.13 29.65
C THR A 102 5.70 -14.04 28.76
N MET A 103 6.38 -13.07 29.36
CA MET A 103 7.14 -12.09 28.57
C MET A 103 8.21 -12.76 27.70
N ASP A 104 8.78 -13.88 28.15
CA ASP A 104 9.72 -14.66 27.33
C ASP A 104 9.06 -15.34 26.15
N THR A 105 7.80 -15.80 26.27
CA THR A 105 7.01 -16.33 25.14
C THR A 105 6.87 -15.26 24.05
N ILE A 106 6.46 -14.06 24.44
CA ILE A 106 6.29 -12.92 23.53
C ILE A 106 7.62 -12.55 22.86
N ARG A 107 8.69 -12.49 23.66
CA ARG A 107 10.04 -12.19 23.20
C ARG A 107 10.55 -13.23 22.19
N ASN A 108 10.34 -14.52 22.46
CA ASN A 108 10.78 -15.60 21.56
C ASN A 108 9.99 -15.57 20.26
N PHE A 109 8.68 -15.30 20.30
CA PHE A 109 7.90 -15.04 19.10
C PHE A 109 8.48 -13.88 18.28
N LEU A 110 8.72 -12.74 18.90
CA LEU A 110 9.27 -11.57 18.21
C LEU A 110 10.67 -11.83 17.63
N LYS A 111 11.47 -12.69 18.27
CA LYS A 111 12.74 -13.13 17.70
C LYS A 111 12.56 -14.03 16.48
N SER A 112 11.66 -15.03 16.57
CA SER A 112 11.39 -15.96 15.47
C SER A 112 10.74 -15.23 14.28
N SER A 113 9.85 -14.29 14.54
CA SER A 113 9.15 -13.49 13.53
C SER A 113 10.01 -12.46 12.81
N ARG A 114 11.31 -12.35 13.10
CA ARG A 114 12.23 -11.51 12.31
C ARG A 114 12.47 -12.03 10.91
N ARG A 115 12.27 -13.34 10.68
CA ARG A 115 12.45 -13.98 9.38
C ARG A 115 11.10 -14.45 8.83
N LYS A 116 10.95 -14.35 7.53
CA LYS A 116 9.88 -14.97 6.78
C LYS A 116 10.10 -16.49 6.72
N ARG A 117 9.10 -17.23 6.23
CA ARG A 117 9.22 -18.69 6.03
C ARG A 117 10.32 -19.11 5.04
N ASP A 118 10.69 -18.20 4.12
CA ASP A 118 11.76 -18.35 3.12
C ASP A 118 13.14 -17.89 3.63
N GLU A 119 13.30 -17.72 4.94
CA GLU A 119 14.50 -17.27 5.63
C GLU A 119 14.90 -15.79 5.39
N GLU A 120 14.21 -15.06 4.54
CA GLU A 120 14.42 -13.62 4.40
C GLU A 120 14.03 -12.84 5.67
N GLU A 121 14.82 -11.83 6.01
CA GLU A 121 14.44 -10.93 7.10
C GLU A 121 13.23 -10.05 6.67
N TYR A 122 12.29 -9.85 7.60
CA TYR A 122 11.26 -8.85 7.41
C TYR A 122 11.86 -7.44 7.32
N ASN A 123 11.22 -6.57 6.54
CA ASN A 123 11.50 -5.14 6.60
C ASN A 123 11.29 -4.64 8.03
N LYS A 124 12.21 -3.78 8.51
CA LYS A 124 12.18 -3.19 9.84
C LYS A 124 10.81 -2.61 10.20
N ASP A 125 10.20 -1.81 9.30
CA ASP A 125 8.92 -1.14 9.58
C ASP A 125 7.76 -2.13 9.67
N THR A 126 7.80 -3.20 8.89
CA THR A 126 6.80 -4.28 8.98
C THR A 126 6.92 -5.03 10.29
N TRP A 127 8.15 -5.37 10.70
CA TRP A 127 8.38 -6.06 11.97
C TRP A 127 8.02 -5.19 13.17
N LEU A 128 8.37 -3.88 13.14
CA LEU A 128 7.98 -2.93 14.20
C LEU A 128 6.46 -2.83 14.32
N ARG A 129 5.74 -2.76 13.20
CA ARG A 129 4.26 -2.77 13.21
C ARG A 129 3.68 -4.05 13.81
N TYR A 130 4.23 -5.20 13.49
CA TYR A 130 3.80 -6.47 14.11
C TYR A 130 4.00 -6.46 15.63
N ARG A 131 5.15 -6.00 16.10
CA ARG A 131 5.43 -5.83 17.51
C ARG A 131 4.39 -4.93 18.18
N ASP A 132 4.13 -3.77 17.57
CA ASP A 132 3.22 -2.77 18.11
C ASP A 132 1.78 -3.32 18.17
N TYR A 133 1.31 -3.94 17.11
CA TYR A 133 -0.04 -4.52 17.05
C TYR A 133 -0.22 -5.65 18.06
N LEU A 134 0.77 -6.50 18.22
CA LEU A 134 0.73 -7.57 19.22
C LEU A 134 0.72 -7.00 20.64
N THR A 135 1.54 -6.00 20.91
CA THR A 135 1.61 -5.39 22.24
C THR A 135 0.29 -4.71 22.60
N ASP A 136 -0.30 -3.95 21.68
CA ASP A 136 -1.63 -3.35 21.84
C ASP A 136 -2.68 -4.40 22.20
N PHE A 137 -2.70 -5.47 21.43
CA PHE A 137 -3.63 -6.58 21.64
C PHE A 137 -3.48 -7.21 23.03
N LEU A 138 -2.25 -7.52 23.42
CA LEU A 138 -1.97 -8.17 24.72
C LEU A 138 -2.28 -7.26 25.91
N VAL A 139 -2.00 -5.96 25.79
CA VAL A 139 -2.37 -4.97 26.81
C VAL A 139 -3.88 -4.93 27.01
N LEU A 140 -4.64 -4.89 25.92
CA LEU A 140 -6.10 -4.89 26.00
C LEU A 140 -6.65 -6.21 26.52
N TYR A 141 -6.12 -7.32 26.01
CA TYR A 141 -6.53 -8.65 26.47
C TYR A 141 -6.30 -8.82 27.97
N HIS A 142 -5.13 -8.40 28.49
CA HIS A 142 -4.82 -8.40 29.91
C HIS A 142 -5.78 -7.49 30.68
N LYS A 143 -5.92 -6.23 30.27
CA LYS A 143 -6.77 -5.23 30.92
C LYS A 143 -8.21 -5.72 31.17
N TYR A 144 -8.79 -6.39 30.16
CA TYR A 144 -10.18 -6.85 30.25
C TYR A 144 -10.37 -8.20 30.92
N ASN A 145 -9.30 -8.96 31.21
CA ASN A 145 -9.42 -10.30 31.76
C ASN A 145 -8.60 -10.51 33.05
N GLN A 146 -7.83 -9.53 33.53
CA GLN A 146 -6.94 -9.66 34.70
C GLN A 146 -7.67 -10.07 35.98
N ASP A 147 -8.93 -9.70 36.14
CA ASP A 147 -9.73 -10.05 37.33
C ASP A 147 -10.31 -11.47 37.28
N THR A 148 -10.27 -12.10 36.12
CA THR A 148 -10.88 -13.44 35.90
C THR A 148 -9.87 -14.52 35.52
N LEU A 149 -8.70 -14.16 35.04
CA LEU A 149 -7.68 -15.09 34.57
C LEU A 149 -6.34 -14.90 35.30
N PRO A 150 -5.66 -16.00 35.64
CA PRO A 150 -4.34 -15.94 36.30
C PRO A 150 -3.22 -15.72 35.29
N PHE A 151 -2.97 -14.48 34.92
CA PHE A 151 -1.88 -14.14 33.99
C PHE A 151 -0.50 -14.45 34.56
N ARG A 152 0.44 -14.88 33.70
CA ARG A 152 1.86 -15.10 34.02
C ARG A 152 2.74 -13.88 33.74
N TYR A 153 2.17 -12.75 33.30
CA TYR A 153 2.81 -11.44 33.20
C TYR A 153 1.99 -10.40 33.97
N THR A 154 2.63 -9.40 34.47
CA THR A 154 1.97 -8.37 35.26
C THR A 154 1.39 -7.27 34.37
N GLY A 155 0.32 -6.62 34.87
CA GLY A 155 -0.23 -5.44 34.20
C GLY A 155 0.78 -4.31 34.08
N ASP A 156 1.74 -4.20 35.04
CA ASP A 156 2.76 -3.17 35.03
C ASP A 156 3.82 -3.41 33.94
N GLU A 157 4.21 -4.65 33.68
CA GLU A 157 5.09 -5.00 32.56
C GLU A 157 4.48 -4.60 31.21
N LEU A 158 3.16 -4.74 31.05
CA LEU A 158 2.45 -4.32 29.83
C LEU A 158 2.05 -2.84 29.83
N ARG A 159 1.69 -2.25 31.01
CA ARG A 159 1.28 -0.83 31.11
C ARG A 159 2.43 0.12 30.81
N ASN A 160 3.65 -0.23 31.20
CA ASN A 160 4.83 0.53 30.86
C ASN A 160 5.12 0.56 29.34
N ALA A 161 4.38 -0.24 28.56
CA ALA A 161 4.46 -0.20 27.11
C ALA A 161 3.77 1.01 26.47
N ILE A 162 2.90 1.72 27.22
CA ILE A 162 2.19 2.87 26.67
C ILE A 162 2.55 4.11 27.48
N VAL A 163 3.31 5.00 26.89
CA VAL A 163 3.58 6.33 27.44
C VAL A 163 2.87 7.35 26.58
N LEU A 164 1.95 8.08 27.21
CA LEU A 164 1.42 9.32 26.62
C LEU A 164 2.56 10.32 26.65
N ARG A 165 3.18 10.59 25.52
CA ARG A 165 4.15 11.67 25.40
C ARG A 165 3.42 13.00 25.38
N ASP A 166 3.82 13.82 26.36
CA ASP A 166 3.71 15.25 26.48
C ASP A 166 2.48 15.93 25.86
N GLU A 167 1.74 16.61 26.69
CA GLU A 167 0.49 17.33 26.41
C GLU A 167 0.61 18.40 25.31
N GLN A 168 1.82 18.75 24.89
CA GLN A 168 2.05 19.77 23.84
C GLN A 168 2.12 19.24 22.41
N SER A 169 2.32 17.95 22.21
CA SER A 169 2.25 17.38 20.86
C SER A 169 0.99 16.52 20.72
N HIS A 170 -0.07 17.09 20.22
CA HIS A 170 -1.35 16.43 19.97
C HIS A 170 -1.28 15.23 19.00
N ARG A 171 -0.10 14.66 18.72
CA ARG A 171 0.07 13.76 17.56
C ARG A 171 0.64 12.38 17.81
N ASN A 172 1.27 12.05 18.93
CA ASN A 172 1.88 10.72 19.04
C ASN A 172 1.79 10.14 20.44
N ILE A 173 0.92 9.16 20.60
CA ILE A 173 1.05 8.16 21.65
C ILE A 173 2.24 7.30 21.26
N ALA A 174 3.40 7.54 21.87
CA ALA A 174 4.54 6.67 21.69
C ALA A 174 4.37 5.45 22.59
N MET A 175 4.32 4.27 21.99
CA MET A 175 4.38 3.01 22.73
C MET A 175 5.79 2.80 23.25
N VAL A 176 5.96 2.75 24.56
CA VAL A 176 7.23 2.34 25.19
C VAL A 176 7.08 0.89 25.62
N TYR A 177 7.93 0.04 25.09
CA TYR A 177 7.89 -1.39 25.35
C TYR A 177 8.69 -1.76 26.59
N PRO A 178 8.24 -2.73 27.40
CA PRO A 178 9.05 -3.29 28.47
C PRO A 178 10.45 -3.68 27.98
N ALA A 179 11.46 -3.53 28.83
CA ALA A 179 12.84 -3.86 28.47
C ALA A 179 13.01 -5.29 27.91
N SER A 180 12.19 -6.23 28.39
CA SER A 180 12.14 -7.61 27.90
C SER A 180 11.68 -7.74 26.43
N LEU A 181 10.97 -6.73 25.89
CA LEU A 181 10.53 -6.67 24.49
C LEU A 181 11.43 -5.77 23.61
N HIS A 182 12.45 -5.12 24.21
CA HIS A 182 13.41 -4.31 23.46
C HIS A 182 14.35 -5.22 22.67
N LEU A 183 13.90 -5.67 21.52
CA LEU A 183 14.67 -6.47 20.60
C LEU A 183 15.23 -5.60 19.49
N LYS A 184 16.47 -5.92 19.08
CA LYS A 184 17.04 -5.28 17.89
C LYS A 184 16.17 -5.61 16.68
N ALA A 185 15.60 -4.60 16.06
CA ALA A 185 14.85 -4.76 14.83
C ALA A 185 15.71 -5.39 13.72
N PRO A 186 15.10 -6.05 12.72
CA PRO A 186 15.80 -6.46 11.51
C PRO A 186 16.55 -5.26 10.90
N ARG A 187 17.66 -5.53 10.23
CA ARG A 187 18.31 -4.48 9.44
C ARG A 187 17.39 -4.09 8.31
N THR A 188 17.28 -2.80 8.05
CA THR A 188 16.48 -2.34 6.89
C THR A 188 17.16 -2.87 5.63
N THR A 189 16.56 -3.86 5.02
CA THR A 189 17.00 -4.32 3.72
C THR A 189 16.37 -3.43 2.67
N HIS A 190 17.19 -2.86 1.83
CA HIS A 190 16.91 -2.17 0.57
C HIS A 190 15.60 -1.40 0.46
N LYS A 191 15.71 -0.06 0.48
CA LYS A 191 14.64 0.78 -0.04
C LYS A 191 14.57 0.53 -1.54
N LYS A 192 13.37 0.21 -2.03
CA LYS A 192 13.14 0.09 -3.47
C LYS A 192 13.56 1.37 -4.17
N ASN A 193 14.36 1.26 -5.21
CA ASN A 193 14.59 2.38 -6.10
C ASN A 193 13.28 2.68 -6.83
N ARG A 194 12.62 3.79 -6.48
CA ARG A 194 11.34 4.22 -7.08
C ARG A 194 11.51 5.39 -8.02
N ILE A 195 12.73 5.74 -8.34
CA ILE A 195 13.01 6.90 -9.18
C ILE A 195 12.77 6.51 -10.63
N LEU A 196 12.04 7.37 -11.32
CA LEU A 196 11.83 7.36 -12.75
C LEU A 196 12.39 8.68 -13.30
N VAL A 197 13.30 8.62 -14.23
CA VAL A 197 13.89 9.81 -14.88
C VAL A 197 12.88 10.38 -15.88
N ASP A 198 12.93 11.69 -16.17
CA ASP A 198 11.95 12.36 -17.05
C ASP A 198 11.78 11.66 -18.40
N GLY A 199 12.84 11.44 -19.14
CA GLY A 199 12.77 10.74 -20.43
C GLY A 199 12.29 9.30 -20.33
N TYR A 200 12.47 8.64 -19.19
CA TYR A 200 11.93 7.29 -18.96
C TYR A 200 10.41 7.33 -18.82
N LEU A 201 9.84 8.38 -18.23
CA LEU A 201 8.40 8.56 -18.16
C LEU A 201 7.81 8.76 -19.58
N ASP A 202 8.47 9.57 -20.42
CA ASP A 202 8.03 9.81 -21.80
C ASP A 202 8.03 8.51 -22.61
N LEU A 203 9.09 7.72 -22.51
CA LEU A 203 9.17 6.40 -23.15
C LEU A 203 8.08 5.45 -22.61
N LEU A 204 7.87 5.43 -21.31
CA LEU A 204 6.85 4.58 -20.69
C LEU A 204 5.43 4.99 -21.14
N LEU A 205 5.14 6.28 -21.23
CA LEU A 205 3.86 6.78 -21.73
C LEU A 205 3.68 6.45 -23.22
N TYR A 206 4.74 6.56 -24.02
CA TYR A 206 4.73 6.16 -25.42
C TYR A 206 4.40 4.66 -25.58
N GLU A 207 5.11 3.79 -24.85
CA GLU A 207 4.88 2.35 -24.85
C GLU A 207 3.49 2.00 -24.30
N SER A 208 3.00 2.72 -23.29
CA SER A 208 1.66 2.50 -22.75
C SER A 208 0.57 2.83 -23.77
N LYS A 209 0.72 3.94 -24.49
CA LYS A 209 -0.22 4.36 -25.53
C LYS A 209 -0.37 3.30 -26.64
N LYS A 210 0.74 2.65 -26.96
CA LYS A 210 0.82 1.64 -28.00
C LYS A 210 0.27 0.27 -27.57
N TYR A 211 0.54 -0.17 -26.35
CA TYR A 211 0.29 -1.55 -25.92
C TYR A 211 -0.74 -1.70 -24.81
N GLU A 212 -0.95 -0.68 -23.99
CA GLU A 212 -1.86 -0.68 -22.85
C GLU A 212 -2.61 0.66 -22.71
N PRO A 213 -3.32 1.12 -23.77
CA PRO A 213 -3.94 2.45 -23.80
C PRO A 213 -4.94 2.70 -22.66
N ASP A 214 -5.54 1.63 -22.11
CA ASP A 214 -6.51 1.74 -21.01
C ASP A 214 -5.92 2.25 -19.70
N ILE A 215 -4.59 2.16 -19.51
CA ILE A 215 -3.92 2.61 -18.29
C ILE A 215 -3.05 3.85 -18.51
N THR A 216 -2.90 4.33 -19.75
CA THR A 216 -2.03 5.48 -20.07
C THR A 216 -2.43 6.73 -19.30
N LEU A 217 -3.72 7.06 -19.30
CA LEU A 217 -4.24 8.18 -18.51
C LEU A 217 -3.95 8.00 -17.02
N GLY A 218 -4.07 6.79 -16.49
CA GLY A 218 -3.78 6.49 -15.08
C GLY A 218 -2.31 6.72 -14.72
N ILE A 219 -1.38 6.35 -15.60
CA ILE A 219 0.05 6.63 -15.49
C ILE A 219 0.29 8.15 -15.45
N ALA A 220 -0.31 8.89 -16.39
CA ALA A 220 -0.20 10.33 -16.46
C ALA A 220 -0.78 11.03 -15.22
N LEU A 221 -1.94 10.58 -14.71
CA LEU A 221 -2.51 11.12 -13.47
C LEU A 221 -1.62 10.87 -12.24
N GLY A 222 -0.97 9.72 -12.18
CA GLY A 222 0.03 9.42 -11.15
C GLY A 222 1.25 10.36 -11.23
N ALA A 223 1.75 10.62 -12.46
CA ALA A 223 2.93 11.43 -12.70
C ALA A 223 2.66 12.95 -12.70
N TYR A 224 1.52 13.41 -13.19
CA TYR A 224 1.26 14.83 -13.44
C TYR A 224 0.33 15.49 -12.41
N ALA A 225 -0.37 14.66 -11.63
CA ALA A 225 -1.21 15.11 -10.51
C ALA A 225 -0.83 14.45 -9.18
N GLY A 226 0.13 13.55 -9.17
CA GLY A 226 0.63 12.87 -7.97
C GLY A 226 -0.39 11.94 -7.31
N LEU A 227 -1.31 11.35 -8.08
CA LEU A 227 -2.30 10.42 -7.54
C LEU A 227 -1.68 9.09 -7.12
N ARG A 228 -2.27 8.48 -6.09
CA ARG A 228 -1.97 7.09 -5.69
C ARG A 228 -2.75 6.12 -6.56
N GLU A 229 -2.28 4.89 -6.67
CA GLU A 229 -2.91 3.84 -7.49
C GLU A 229 -4.39 3.62 -7.10
N GLY A 230 -4.68 3.63 -5.80
CA GLY A 230 -6.05 3.52 -5.29
C GLY A 230 -6.92 4.72 -5.64
N GLU A 231 -6.33 5.92 -5.70
CA GLU A 231 -7.02 7.14 -6.12
C GLU A 231 -7.31 7.11 -7.62
N VAL A 232 -6.33 6.66 -8.45
CA VAL A 232 -6.48 6.54 -9.91
C VAL A 232 -7.66 5.65 -10.29
N VAL A 233 -7.72 4.44 -9.76
CA VAL A 233 -8.77 3.48 -10.15
C VAL A 233 -10.16 3.84 -9.60
N ASN A 234 -10.24 4.78 -8.67
CA ASN A 234 -11.48 5.19 -8.00
C ASN A 234 -12.04 6.51 -8.56
N ILE A 235 -11.74 6.84 -9.82
CA ILE A 235 -12.19 8.06 -10.49
C ILE A 235 -13.36 7.74 -11.42
N SER A 236 -14.47 8.50 -11.28
CA SER A 236 -15.55 8.54 -12.26
C SER A 236 -15.32 9.64 -13.31
N PHE A 237 -15.97 9.55 -14.47
CA PHE A 237 -15.89 10.60 -15.50
C PHE A 237 -16.31 11.98 -14.97
N GLY A 238 -17.30 12.04 -14.10
CA GLY A 238 -17.75 13.29 -13.47
C GLY A 238 -16.81 13.89 -12.44
N ALA A 239 -15.84 13.09 -11.97
CA ALA A 239 -14.84 13.57 -11.03
C ALA A 239 -13.72 14.39 -11.71
N ILE A 240 -13.54 14.26 -13.04
CA ILE A 240 -12.54 15.04 -13.78
C ILE A 240 -13.20 16.29 -14.35
N ARG A 241 -12.74 17.48 -13.93
CA ARG A 241 -13.32 18.76 -14.30
C ARG A 241 -12.29 19.67 -14.94
N THR A 242 -12.61 20.15 -16.14
CA THR A 242 -11.80 21.16 -16.82
C THR A 242 -12.21 22.54 -16.33
N ILE A 243 -11.28 23.33 -15.82
CA ILE A 243 -11.47 24.73 -15.43
C ILE A 243 -11.15 25.59 -16.64
N ARG A 244 -12.13 26.35 -17.13
CA ARG A 244 -11.97 27.25 -18.27
C ARG A 244 -12.00 28.70 -17.81
N ARG A 245 -11.15 29.53 -18.41
CA ARG A 245 -11.19 31.00 -18.28
C ARG A 245 -11.78 31.62 -19.55
N GLY A 246 -11.87 32.94 -19.59
CA GLY A 246 -12.40 33.67 -20.75
C GLY A 246 -11.91 33.12 -22.10
N PHE A 247 -12.75 33.17 -23.12
CA PHE A 247 -12.54 32.60 -24.45
C PHE A 247 -12.37 31.07 -24.48
N GLY A 248 -12.79 30.33 -23.43
CA GLY A 248 -12.75 28.87 -23.39
C GLY A 248 -11.37 28.25 -23.14
N ILE A 249 -10.36 29.07 -22.82
CA ILE A 249 -8.99 28.59 -22.57
C ILE A 249 -8.98 27.70 -21.32
N ILE A 250 -8.43 26.50 -21.45
CA ILE A 250 -8.24 25.57 -20.33
C ILE A 250 -7.18 26.19 -19.41
N SER A 251 -7.57 26.55 -18.19
CA SER A 251 -6.69 27.15 -17.18
C SER A 251 -6.38 26.21 -16.02
N GLY A 252 -7.02 25.05 -15.97
CA GLY A 252 -6.80 24.04 -14.94
C GLY A 252 -7.56 22.76 -15.24
N LEU A 253 -7.11 21.68 -14.63
CA LEU A 253 -7.80 20.42 -14.59
C LEU A 253 -7.81 19.94 -13.13
N GLU A 254 -8.99 19.67 -12.61
CA GLU A 254 -9.22 19.27 -11.23
C GLU A 254 -9.86 17.89 -11.19
N ILE A 255 -9.41 17.08 -10.25
CA ILE A 255 -9.89 15.72 -9.98
C ILE A 255 -10.54 15.75 -8.60
N ASP A 256 -11.83 15.45 -8.56
CA ASP A 256 -12.61 15.43 -7.33
C ASP A 256 -12.42 14.06 -6.63
N LEU A 257 -11.70 14.07 -5.52
CA LEU A 257 -11.44 12.91 -4.66
C LEU A 257 -12.12 13.14 -3.30
N THR A 258 -13.30 13.75 -3.27
CA THR A 258 -14.00 14.07 -2.02
C THR A 258 -14.84 12.92 -1.50
N ASP A 259 -15.08 11.90 -2.32
CA ASP A 259 -15.79 10.66 -1.93
C ASP A 259 -15.26 9.48 -2.73
N ASP A 260 -15.41 8.26 -2.19
CA ASP A 260 -15.15 7.03 -2.92
C ASP A 260 -16.18 6.85 -4.02
N ALA A 261 -15.73 6.43 -5.19
CA ALA A 261 -16.64 6.21 -6.30
C ALA A 261 -17.66 5.10 -5.99
N PRO A 262 -18.95 5.30 -6.34
CA PRO A 262 -20.04 4.41 -5.95
C PRO A 262 -19.88 2.97 -6.47
N PHE A 263 -19.14 2.77 -7.56
CA PHE A 263 -18.89 1.43 -8.15
C PHE A 263 -18.04 0.51 -7.28
N PHE A 264 -17.34 1.02 -6.25
CA PHE A 264 -16.63 0.22 -5.25
C PHE A 264 -17.32 0.21 -3.88
N LYS A 265 -18.38 0.97 -3.70
CA LYS A 265 -19.11 1.04 -2.44
C LYS A 265 -19.72 -0.34 -2.10
N GLY A 266 -19.47 -0.82 -0.89
CA GLY A 266 -19.94 -2.13 -0.45
C GLY A 266 -19.19 -3.33 -1.04
N TRP A 267 -18.00 -3.13 -1.60
CA TRP A 267 -17.16 -4.22 -2.10
C TRP A 267 -16.78 -5.23 -1.01
N THR A 268 -17.03 -6.50 -1.27
CA THR A 268 -16.76 -7.61 -0.33
C THR A 268 -15.76 -8.64 -0.88
N GLY A 269 -15.15 -8.35 -2.02
CA GLY A 269 -14.20 -9.25 -2.68
C GLY A 269 -12.89 -9.40 -1.91
N ARG A 270 -12.14 -10.47 -2.21
CA ARG A 270 -10.79 -10.70 -1.63
C ARG A 270 -9.70 -9.79 -2.21
N ILE A 271 -9.99 -9.10 -3.31
CA ILE A 271 -9.08 -8.18 -4.00
C ILE A 271 -9.42 -6.78 -3.56
N ASP A 272 -8.41 -6.00 -3.17
CA ASP A 272 -8.59 -4.58 -2.82
C ASP A 272 -9.03 -3.78 -4.08
N PRO A 273 -10.24 -3.23 -4.12
CA PRO A 273 -10.74 -2.46 -5.25
C PRO A 273 -10.03 -1.11 -5.40
N GLY A 274 -9.38 -0.64 -4.35
CA GLY A 274 -8.83 0.69 -4.22
C GLY A 274 -9.61 1.55 -3.24
N SER A 275 -8.93 2.53 -2.66
CA SER A 275 -9.56 3.48 -1.77
C SER A 275 -8.88 4.83 -1.85
N ILE A 276 -9.63 5.88 -1.58
CA ILE A 276 -9.12 7.24 -1.44
C ILE A 276 -8.63 7.40 -0.01
N LYS A 277 -7.31 7.48 0.18
CA LYS A 277 -6.73 7.66 1.52
C LYS A 277 -6.99 9.04 2.13
N LYS A 278 -7.19 10.05 1.27
CA LYS A 278 -7.42 11.43 1.69
C LYS A 278 -8.39 12.10 0.74
N TYR A 279 -9.55 12.41 1.23
CA TYR A 279 -10.58 13.13 0.50
C TYR A 279 -10.13 14.57 0.23
N ARG A 280 -10.08 14.95 -1.03
CA ARG A 280 -9.65 16.27 -1.48
C ARG A 280 -10.00 16.52 -2.94
N ARG A 281 -9.87 17.76 -3.35
CA ARG A 281 -9.78 18.13 -4.77
C ARG A 281 -8.33 18.26 -5.16
N GLN A 282 -7.89 17.43 -6.09
CA GLN A 282 -6.54 17.39 -6.60
C GLN A 282 -6.47 18.11 -7.94
N ARG A 283 -5.47 18.97 -8.11
CA ARG A 283 -5.23 19.63 -9.40
C ARG A 283 -4.06 18.97 -10.13
N VAL A 284 -4.18 18.93 -11.44
CA VAL A 284 -3.05 18.66 -12.34
C VAL A 284 -2.10 19.85 -12.28
N TYR A 285 -0.79 19.61 -12.22
CA TYR A 285 0.18 20.68 -12.21
C TYR A 285 0.12 21.47 -13.53
N PRO A 286 0.26 22.81 -13.51
CA PRO A 286 0.00 23.67 -14.68
C PRO A 286 0.69 23.24 -15.97
N ASP A 287 1.94 22.81 -15.89
CA ASP A 287 2.75 22.40 -17.05
C ASP A 287 2.17 21.19 -17.80
N PHE A 288 1.33 20.39 -17.15
CA PHE A 288 0.79 19.14 -17.69
C PHE A 288 -0.71 19.17 -18.00
N ILE A 289 -1.37 20.32 -17.84
CA ILE A 289 -2.82 20.44 -18.03
C ILE A 289 -3.24 19.99 -19.42
N HIS A 290 -2.54 20.47 -20.47
CA HIS A 290 -2.85 20.12 -21.85
C HIS A 290 -2.61 18.63 -22.12
N ALA A 291 -1.46 18.11 -21.71
CA ALA A 291 -1.14 16.68 -21.91
C ALA A 291 -2.15 15.76 -21.24
N VAL A 292 -2.60 16.08 -20.02
CA VAL A 292 -3.64 15.27 -19.32
C VAL A 292 -5.00 15.45 -19.98
N SER A 293 -5.35 16.67 -20.42
CA SER A 293 -6.61 16.92 -21.12
C SER A 293 -6.70 16.11 -22.42
N ASP A 294 -5.64 16.14 -23.24
CA ASP A 294 -5.59 15.39 -24.50
C ASP A 294 -5.69 13.87 -24.24
N LEU A 295 -4.97 13.37 -23.25
CA LEU A 295 -5.06 11.94 -22.87
C LEU A 295 -6.43 11.56 -22.31
N PHE A 296 -7.11 12.45 -21.61
CA PHE A 296 -8.47 12.22 -21.14
C PHE A 296 -9.48 12.18 -22.28
N ASP A 297 -9.36 13.08 -23.25
CA ASP A 297 -10.21 13.10 -24.43
C ASP A 297 -9.99 11.85 -25.31
N GLU A 298 -8.73 11.45 -25.53
CA GLU A 298 -8.37 10.22 -26.25
C GLU A 298 -8.92 8.97 -25.54
N HIS A 299 -8.77 8.92 -24.20
CA HIS A 299 -9.27 7.81 -23.40
C HIS A 299 -10.79 7.72 -23.46
N THR A 300 -11.49 8.85 -23.32
CA THR A 300 -12.96 8.93 -23.42
C THR A 300 -13.45 8.47 -24.79
N ALA A 301 -12.81 8.94 -25.86
CA ALA A 301 -13.13 8.53 -27.22
C ALA A 301 -12.91 7.01 -27.43
N SER A 302 -11.81 6.47 -26.90
CA SER A 302 -11.51 5.03 -26.97
C SER A 302 -12.54 4.19 -26.20
N MET A 303 -12.98 4.66 -25.02
CA MET A 303 -14.03 4.00 -24.23
C MET A 303 -15.37 3.99 -24.99
N ALA A 304 -15.77 5.13 -25.53
CA ALA A 304 -16.99 5.27 -26.32
C ALA A 304 -16.97 4.38 -27.57
N ALA A 305 -15.84 4.33 -28.30
CA ALA A 305 -15.67 3.48 -29.48
C ALA A 305 -15.82 1.98 -29.19
N ARG A 306 -15.54 1.56 -27.95
CA ARG A 306 -15.72 0.18 -27.47
C ARG A 306 -17.08 -0.05 -26.80
N ASN A 307 -17.99 0.92 -26.87
CA ASN A 307 -19.31 0.89 -26.22
C ASN A 307 -19.27 0.74 -24.69
N TYR A 308 -18.21 1.22 -24.05
CA TYR A 308 -18.21 1.34 -22.58
C TYR A 308 -18.96 2.60 -22.15
N PRO A 309 -19.69 2.56 -21.01
CA PRO A 309 -20.34 3.73 -20.48
C PRO A 309 -19.33 4.84 -20.12
N THR A 310 -19.69 6.09 -20.45
CA THR A 310 -18.88 7.28 -20.16
C THR A 310 -19.71 8.38 -19.48
N GLY A 311 -20.77 7.97 -18.81
CA GLY A 311 -21.61 8.88 -18.02
C GLY A 311 -20.87 9.38 -16.78
N LYS A 312 -21.45 10.39 -16.14
CA LYS A 312 -20.83 11.08 -15.00
C LYS A 312 -20.39 10.14 -13.88
N ASP A 313 -21.20 9.13 -13.58
CA ASP A 313 -20.98 8.19 -12.48
C ASP A 313 -20.27 6.89 -12.92
N ASP A 314 -19.93 6.78 -14.20
CA ASP A 314 -19.24 5.62 -14.74
C ASP A 314 -17.73 5.66 -14.42
N PRO A 315 -17.09 4.49 -14.26
CA PRO A 315 -15.65 4.41 -13.98
C PRO A 315 -14.81 4.84 -15.19
N VAL A 316 -13.83 5.70 -14.97
CA VAL A 316 -12.84 6.05 -16.02
C VAL A 316 -12.00 4.84 -16.39
N PHE A 317 -11.66 3.99 -15.43
CA PHE A 317 -10.80 2.82 -15.66
C PHE A 317 -11.61 1.53 -15.53
N VAL A 318 -11.63 0.75 -16.60
CA VAL A 318 -12.28 -0.56 -16.63
C VAL A 318 -11.28 -1.66 -16.96
N ASN A 319 -11.56 -2.87 -16.51
CA ASN A 319 -10.80 -4.06 -16.91
C ASN A 319 -11.26 -4.56 -18.29
N ARG A 320 -10.63 -5.62 -18.80
CA ARG A 320 -10.96 -6.19 -20.14
C ARG A 320 -12.38 -6.74 -20.25
N GLN A 321 -13.06 -6.97 -19.12
CA GLN A 321 -14.45 -7.41 -19.06
C GLN A 321 -15.45 -6.24 -18.94
N GLY A 322 -14.97 -4.99 -18.95
CA GLY A 322 -15.82 -3.81 -18.79
C GLY A 322 -16.23 -3.49 -17.35
N SER A 323 -15.75 -4.25 -16.37
CA SER A 323 -15.97 -3.96 -14.95
C SER A 323 -14.97 -2.92 -14.43
N PRO A 324 -15.27 -2.17 -13.36
CA PRO A 324 -14.34 -1.24 -12.76
C PRO A 324 -12.98 -1.89 -12.47
N MET A 325 -11.90 -1.18 -12.78
CA MET A 325 -10.54 -1.69 -12.59
C MET A 325 -10.15 -1.62 -11.12
N THR A 326 -9.65 -2.74 -10.55
CA THR A 326 -9.12 -2.76 -9.18
C THR A 326 -7.66 -2.29 -9.15
N VAL A 327 -7.17 -1.88 -7.97
CA VAL A 327 -5.75 -1.54 -7.77
C VAL A 327 -4.85 -2.69 -8.22
N LYS A 328 -5.20 -3.91 -7.87
CA LYS A 328 -4.41 -5.09 -8.26
C LYS A 328 -4.30 -5.21 -9.78
N THR A 329 -5.43 -5.11 -10.48
CA THR A 329 -5.44 -5.18 -11.96
C THR A 329 -4.61 -4.07 -12.59
N TYR A 330 -4.76 -2.83 -12.10
CA TYR A 330 -3.99 -1.69 -12.57
C TYR A 330 -2.48 -1.90 -12.37
N THR A 331 -2.07 -2.24 -11.16
CA THR A 331 -0.64 -2.43 -10.84
C THR A 331 -0.01 -3.61 -11.56
N GLU A 332 -0.75 -4.70 -11.77
CA GLU A 332 -0.29 -5.85 -12.57
C GLU A 332 -0.12 -5.48 -14.05
N ARG A 333 -1.05 -4.67 -14.62
CA ARG A 333 -0.92 -4.17 -16.00
C ARG A 333 0.28 -3.23 -16.15
N VAL A 334 0.46 -2.28 -15.22
CA VAL A 334 1.64 -1.41 -15.21
C VAL A 334 2.93 -2.22 -15.09
N LYS A 335 2.96 -3.23 -14.21
CA LYS A 335 4.13 -4.13 -14.07
C LYS A 335 4.41 -4.90 -15.36
N ALA A 336 3.37 -5.41 -16.00
CA ALA A 336 3.51 -6.15 -17.26
C ALA A 336 4.02 -5.24 -18.40
N LEU A 337 3.49 -4.01 -18.51
CA LEU A 337 3.97 -2.99 -19.43
C LEU A 337 5.45 -2.66 -19.18
N PHE A 338 5.82 -2.45 -17.91
CA PHE A 338 7.17 -2.10 -17.51
C PHE A 338 8.20 -3.14 -17.97
N TYR A 339 8.00 -4.42 -17.65
CA TYR A 339 8.95 -5.46 -18.00
C TYR A 339 8.89 -5.91 -19.46
N LYS A 340 7.68 -5.95 -20.06
CA LYS A 340 7.51 -6.51 -21.41
C LYS A 340 7.73 -5.51 -22.53
N ARG A 341 7.63 -4.21 -22.24
CA ARG A 341 7.68 -3.16 -23.27
C ARG A 341 8.67 -2.06 -22.92
N PHE A 342 8.49 -1.40 -21.80
CA PHE A 342 9.33 -0.25 -21.42
C PHE A 342 10.80 -0.64 -21.24
N LEU A 343 11.12 -1.64 -20.43
CA LEU A 343 12.50 -2.00 -20.14
C LEU A 343 13.27 -2.48 -21.40
N PRO A 344 12.71 -3.34 -22.26
CA PRO A 344 13.33 -3.66 -23.55
C PRO A 344 13.49 -2.45 -24.50
N ALA A 345 12.51 -1.55 -24.52
CA ALA A 345 12.60 -0.34 -25.33
C ALA A 345 13.69 0.61 -24.80
N LEU A 346 13.83 0.73 -23.48
CA LEU A 346 14.90 1.51 -22.86
C LEU A 346 16.28 0.94 -23.22
N HIS A 347 16.48 -0.37 -23.11
CA HIS A 347 17.71 -1.02 -23.55
C HIS A 347 18.05 -0.70 -25.01
N SER A 348 17.09 -0.94 -25.90
CA SER A 348 17.29 -0.69 -27.33
C SER A 348 17.63 0.76 -27.64
N THR A 349 16.95 1.70 -26.95
CA THR A 349 17.22 3.14 -27.14
C THR A 349 18.64 3.50 -26.68
N CYS A 350 19.05 3.03 -25.50
CA CYS A 350 20.39 3.29 -24.96
C CYS A 350 21.50 2.67 -25.81
N GLU A 351 21.28 1.46 -26.35
CA GLU A 351 22.23 0.81 -27.26
C GLU A 351 22.38 1.55 -28.57
N GLN A 352 21.27 1.95 -29.19
CA GLN A 352 21.27 2.69 -30.46
C GLN A 352 21.95 4.04 -30.35
N GLN A 353 21.89 4.67 -29.19
CA GLN A 353 22.48 5.98 -28.93
C GLN A 353 23.89 5.90 -28.33
N GLY A 354 24.38 4.71 -27.97
CA GLY A 354 25.68 4.52 -27.34
C GLY A 354 25.76 5.03 -25.90
N THR A 355 24.60 5.24 -25.23
CA THR A 355 24.51 5.80 -23.88
C THR A 355 24.28 4.75 -22.80
N PHE A 356 24.38 3.46 -23.13
CA PHE A 356 24.07 2.39 -22.18
C PHE A 356 24.85 2.50 -20.87
N ALA A 357 26.13 2.83 -20.93
CA ALA A 357 26.99 2.95 -19.73
C ALA A 357 26.49 4.03 -18.75
N GLU A 358 25.90 5.11 -19.27
CA GLU A 358 25.35 6.21 -18.45
C GLU A 358 24.08 5.80 -17.70
N HIS A 359 23.32 4.87 -18.26
CA HIS A 359 22.04 4.41 -17.75
C HIS A 359 22.09 3.03 -17.07
N ALA A 360 23.23 2.34 -17.13
CA ALA A 360 23.40 0.96 -16.65
C ALA A 360 22.91 0.77 -15.20
N ALA A 361 23.27 1.69 -14.29
CA ALA A 361 22.85 1.60 -12.89
C ALA A 361 21.34 1.64 -12.68
N PHE A 362 20.60 2.38 -13.52
CA PHE A 362 19.12 2.40 -13.47
C PHE A 362 18.54 1.13 -14.07
N ILE A 363 19.09 0.68 -15.19
CA ILE A 363 18.65 -0.54 -15.88
C ILE A 363 18.83 -1.74 -14.95
N ASP A 364 20.03 -1.91 -14.39
CA ASP A 364 20.35 -2.98 -13.42
C ASP A 364 19.40 -2.97 -12.21
N ALA A 365 19.11 -1.77 -11.67
CA ALA A 365 18.19 -1.62 -10.54
C ALA A 365 16.75 -2.01 -10.91
N TYR A 366 16.30 -1.69 -12.13
CA TYR A 366 14.96 -2.05 -12.62
C TYR A 366 14.83 -3.53 -12.97
N GLU A 367 15.90 -4.15 -13.47
CA GLU A 367 15.96 -5.60 -13.69
C GLU A 367 15.90 -6.37 -12.38
N ALA A 368 16.66 -5.88 -11.38
CA ALA A 368 16.71 -6.50 -10.07
C ALA A 368 15.37 -6.42 -9.31
N GLU A 369 14.70 -5.27 -9.37
CA GLU A 369 13.44 -5.08 -8.66
C GLU A 369 12.49 -4.09 -9.35
N TYR A 370 11.22 -4.48 -9.51
CA TYR A 370 10.16 -3.57 -9.99
C TYR A 370 9.92 -2.42 -9.00
N PRO A 371 10.03 -1.15 -9.43
CA PRO A 371 9.88 0.00 -8.53
C PRO A 371 8.47 0.18 -7.96
N GLY A 372 7.45 -0.46 -8.57
CA GLY A 372 6.05 -0.30 -8.19
C GLY A 372 5.39 0.91 -8.87
N ALA A 373 4.07 0.86 -9.08
CA ALA A 373 3.33 1.95 -9.72
C ALA A 373 3.41 3.29 -8.94
N HIS A 374 3.77 3.23 -7.66
CA HIS A 374 4.02 4.43 -6.85
C HIS A 374 5.20 5.29 -7.37
N MET A 375 6.03 4.76 -8.29
CA MET A 375 7.09 5.50 -8.96
C MET A 375 6.59 6.75 -9.68
N PHE A 376 5.36 6.77 -10.19
CA PHE A 376 4.78 7.94 -10.86
C PHE A 376 4.59 9.11 -9.89
N ARG A 377 4.08 8.83 -8.70
CA ARG A 377 3.94 9.84 -7.66
C ARG A 377 5.31 10.30 -7.13
N HIS A 378 6.33 9.43 -7.12
CA HIS A 378 7.71 9.82 -6.85
C HIS A 378 8.25 10.73 -7.93
N TRP A 379 8.01 10.42 -9.21
CA TRP A 379 8.38 11.29 -10.33
C TRP A 379 7.77 12.69 -10.17
N PHE A 380 6.49 12.78 -9.85
CA PHE A 380 5.82 14.05 -9.57
C PHE A 380 6.54 14.86 -8.49
N THR A 381 6.94 14.22 -7.41
CA THR A 381 7.68 14.87 -6.34
C THR A 381 9.04 15.40 -6.82
N MET A 382 9.75 14.59 -7.59
CA MET A 382 11.05 14.94 -8.14
C MET A 382 10.93 16.12 -9.12
N TYR A 383 9.92 16.09 -9.99
CA TYR A 383 9.64 17.19 -10.91
C TYR A 383 9.35 18.50 -10.15
N LEU A 384 8.46 18.49 -9.18
CA LEU A 384 8.13 19.67 -8.38
C LEU A 384 9.35 20.23 -7.64
N LEU A 385 10.22 19.36 -7.14
CA LEU A 385 11.42 19.76 -6.42
C LEU A 385 12.51 20.31 -7.36
N THR A 386 12.74 19.64 -8.50
CA THR A 386 13.95 19.89 -9.33
C THR A 386 13.69 20.82 -10.51
N LYS A 387 12.51 20.74 -11.12
CA LYS A 387 12.15 21.54 -12.30
C LYS A 387 11.29 22.75 -11.92
N ALA A 388 10.26 22.53 -11.10
CA ALA A 388 9.40 23.62 -10.65
C ALA A 388 10.01 24.44 -9.50
N GLY A 389 11.05 23.94 -8.82
CA GLY A 389 11.76 24.64 -7.75
C GLY A 389 10.94 24.89 -6.49
N LEU A 390 9.91 24.05 -6.24
CA LEU A 390 9.01 24.24 -5.12
C LEU A 390 9.64 23.81 -3.79
N THR A 391 9.22 24.50 -2.72
CA THR A 391 9.58 24.14 -1.35
C THR A 391 8.88 22.88 -0.89
N SER A 392 9.40 22.18 0.13
CA SER A 392 8.80 20.98 0.70
C SER A 392 7.34 21.20 1.14
N GLY A 393 7.01 22.38 1.69
CA GLY A 393 5.66 22.74 2.07
C GLY A 393 4.68 22.88 0.88
N GLU A 394 5.15 23.44 -0.23
CA GLU A 394 4.37 23.55 -1.47
C GLU A 394 4.16 22.18 -2.12
N ILE A 395 5.22 21.36 -2.17
CA ILE A 395 5.13 19.98 -2.68
C ILE A 395 4.12 19.16 -1.89
N MET A 396 4.13 19.28 -0.54
CA MET A 396 3.13 18.65 0.31
C MET A 396 1.69 19.02 -0.08
N ARG A 397 1.44 20.32 -0.33
CA ARG A 397 0.10 20.79 -0.75
C ARG A 397 -0.30 20.18 -2.10
N TRP A 398 0.62 20.17 -3.06
CA TRP A 398 0.40 19.56 -4.38
C TRP A 398 0.15 18.05 -4.30
N ARG A 399 0.79 17.36 -3.38
CA ARG A 399 0.60 15.90 -3.17
C ARG A 399 -0.60 15.56 -2.27
N GLY A 400 -1.14 16.55 -1.54
CA GLY A 400 -2.17 16.32 -0.53
C GLY A 400 -1.65 15.49 0.66
N ASP A 401 -0.36 15.61 1.02
CA ASP A 401 0.22 14.95 2.18
C ASP A 401 0.02 15.79 3.45
N SER A 402 -0.05 15.14 4.62
CA SER A 402 -0.33 15.81 5.90
C SER A 402 0.89 15.98 6.79
N SER A 403 2.02 15.33 6.47
CA SER A 403 3.24 15.34 7.30
C SER A 403 4.44 15.85 6.51
N GLN A 404 5.11 16.85 7.09
CA GLN A 404 6.34 17.41 6.52
C GLN A 404 7.54 16.49 6.77
N GLU A 405 7.49 15.67 7.82
CA GLU A 405 8.56 14.72 8.15
C GLU A 405 8.80 13.73 7.01
N SER A 406 7.72 13.15 6.46
CA SER A 406 7.85 12.21 5.33
C SER A 406 8.44 12.86 4.07
N MET A 407 8.36 14.17 3.95
CA MET A 407 8.93 14.92 2.83
C MET A 407 10.41 15.25 3.06
N ASN A 408 10.76 15.65 4.29
CA ASN A 408 12.15 15.92 4.66
C ASN A 408 12.98 14.63 4.60
N ASP A 409 12.47 13.53 5.12
CA ASP A 409 13.10 12.21 5.03
C ASP A 409 13.33 11.83 3.57
N TYR A 410 12.32 12.06 2.70
CA TYR A 410 12.43 11.80 1.28
C TYR A 410 13.54 12.61 0.61
N ILE A 411 13.66 13.90 0.93
CA ILE A 411 14.68 14.80 0.36
C ILE A 411 16.08 14.40 0.85
N HIS A 412 16.24 14.21 2.17
CA HIS A 412 17.54 13.86 2.75
C HIS A 412 18.03 12.47 2.31
N GLU A 413 17.14 11.49 2.25
CA GLU A 413 17.49 10.13 1.85
C GLU A 413 17.81 9.97 0.36
N ASN A 414 17.38 10.90 -0.47
CA ASN A 414 17.54 10.83 -1.93
C ASN A 414 18.43 11.96 -2.51
N ALA A 415 19.25 12.64 -1.70
CA ALA A 415 20.06 13.77 -2.15
C ALA A 415 20.95 13.43 -3.37
N ASP A 416 21.62 12.27 -3.34
CA ASP A 416 22.45 11.81 -4.48
C ASP A 416 21.62 11.49 -5.72
N MET A 417 20.42 10.91 -5.50
CA MET A 417 19.51 10.59 -6.60
C MET A 417 18.84 11.84 -7.18
N ILE A 418 18.60 12.88 -6.36
CA ILE A 418 18.14 14.19 -6.82
C ILE A 418 19.18 14.82 -7.73
N ARG A 419 20.46 14.73 -7.35
CA ARG A 419 21.55 15.21 -8.21
C ARG A 419 21.61 14.44 -9.53
N LEU A 420 21.57 13.11 -9.47
CA LEU A 420 21.58 12.24 -10.63
C LEU A 420 20.36 12.50 -11.55
N PHE A 421 19.17 12.67 -10.97
CA PHE A 421 17.96 13.04 -11.71
C PHE A 421 18.15 14.37 -12.48
N ARG A 422 18.75 15.38 -11.85
CA ARG A 422 19.04 16.67 -12.53
C ARG A 422 20.05 16.51 -13.66
N GLU A 423 21.12 15.78 -13.43
CA GLU A 423 22.21 15.59 -14.40
C GLU A 423 21.76 14.76 -15.61
N THR A 424 20.94 13.72 -15.40
CA THR A 424 20.55 12.77 -16.45
C THR A 424 19.32 13.23 -17.25
N SER A 425 18.42 14.00 -16.64
CA SER A 425 17.13 14.35 -17.24
C SER A 425 17.22 15.17 -18.54
N TYR A 426 18.17 16.09 -18.64
CA TYR A 426 18.23 16.99 -19.81
C TYR A 426 18.71 16.27 -21.08
N THR A 427 19.76 15.48 -20.96
CA THR A 427 20.37 14.81 -22.12
C THR A 427 19.51 13.66 -22.63
N PHE A 428 18.92 12.90 -21.72
CA PHE A 428 18.15 11.71 -22.08
C PHE A 428 16.76 12.03 -22.64
N GLN A 429 16.12 13.08 -22.14
CA GLN A 429 14.81 13.52 -22.64
C GLN A 429 14.88 13.92 -24.12
N GLU A 430 15.88 14.70 -24.52
CA GLU A 430 16.10 15.06 -25.91
C GLU A 430 16.32 13.83 -26.79
N GLN A 431 17.14 12.90 -26.33
CA GLN A 431 17.44 11.66 -27.05
C GLN A 431 16.22 10.78 -27.27
N ILE A 432 15.37 10.61 -26.22
CA ILE A 432 14.13 9.83 -26.33
C ILE A 432 13.12 10.50 -27.25
N LEU A 433 12.94 11.83 -27.14
CA LEU A 433 12.02 12.54 -28.01
C LEU A 433 12.39 12.39 -29.49
N VAL A 434 13.68 12.43 -29.81
CA VAL A 434 14.18 12.13 -31.16
C VAL A 434 13.89 10.68 -31.56
N ALA A 435 14.15 9.71 -30.65
CA ALA A 435 13.94 8.29 -30.92
C ALA A 435 12.47 7.93 -31.17
N ILE A 436 11.53 8.61 -30.51
CA ILE A 436 10.08 8.41 -30.70
C ILE A 436 9.48 9.35 -31.76
N GLY A 437 10.31 10.07 -32.53
CA GLY A 437 9.88 10.90 -33.66
C GLY A 437 9.16 12.21 -33.26
N LYS A 438 9.35 12.70 -32.05
CA LYS A 438 8.87 14.01 -31.62
C LYS A 438 9.94 15.05 -31.86
N GLU A 439 9.55 16.23 -32.38
CA GLU A 439 10.44 17.37 -32.43
C GLU A 439 10.84 17.79 -31.02
N VAL A 440 12.12 18.05 -30.83
CA VAL A 440 12.64 18.62 -29.58
C VAL A 440 12.17 20.08 -29.52
N PRO A 441 11.48 20.52 -28.46
CA PRO A 441 10.96 21.87 -28.33
C PRO A 441 12.06 22.93 -28.24
#